data_8b5acb0b871107ebe79089236aa1bcf6
#
_entry.id   8b5acb0b871107ebe79089236aa1bcf6
#
_cell.length_a   1.000
_cell.length_b   1.000
_cell.length_c   1.000
_cell.angle_alpha   90.00
_cell.angle_beta   90.00
_cell.angle_gamma   90.00
#
_symmetry.space_group_name_H-M   'P 1'
#
loop_
_entity.id
_entity.type
_entity.pdbx_description
1 polymer ?
#
loop_
_entity_poly.entity_id
_entity_poly.type
_entity_poly.pdbx_seq_one_letter_code
_entity_poly.pdbx_strand_id
1 'polypeptide(L)'
;MEADFSINKIGFIGFGLIGGSIARAIKANRPNTIIYAYDHHKDSAGKDLKEALNDGVLDYISTDLTFGFPDCDIIFLCAPVMANISYLSGLKQVVKPSCIITDVGSVKGNIHEASIELQMEDVFIGGHPMTGSEKTGYSNSYALLLENAYYILTPTPNTPGIKLSVLHDLVKEMGSLPIILSPKEHDEITAAISHLPHIIASQLVNLIKDTDDVSEKKKQLAAGGFKDITRIASSSPKMWQNICLTNAAVIKGILDQYIEYLKSASYALATRDENFLYQMFDTAGEYRNSIPNKSIGLFHRIFEVYIDIIDEAGAIASIATLLADNHISIKNIGIIHNREFEEGVLRIEFYDEKSEEEAKSLLTSCKYHVYER
;
A
#
# COMPACT_ATOMS: atom_id res chain seq x y z
N MET A 1 29.38 15.81 17.88
CA MET A 1 28.83 14.61 18.47
C MET A 1 27.41 14.51 17.97
N GLU A 2 27.18 13.67 16.97
CA GLU A 2 25.81 13.30 16.54
C GLU A 2 25.16 12.59 17.73
N ALA A 3 24.05 13.11 18.21
CA ALA A 3 23.29 12.45 19.27
C ALA A 3 22.81 11.11 18.71
N ASP A 4 23.28 10.02 19.30
CA ASP A 4 22.86 8.66 18.95
C ASP A 4 21.37 8.54 19.28
N PHE A 5 20.51 8.59 18.26
CA PHE A 5 19.06 8.48 18.41
C PHE A 5 18.70 6.99 18.48
N SER A 6 18.50 6.48 19.69
CA SER A 6 18.10 5.08 19.89
C SER A 6 16.58 4.93 19.93
N ILE A 7 16.04 3.94 19.20
CA ILE A 7 14.62 3.59 19.21
C ILE A 7 14.43 2.41 20.17
N ASN A 8 13.90 2.69 21.37
CA ASN A 8 13.65 1.70 22.41
C ASN A 8 12.16 1.52 22.71
N LYS A 9 11.38 2.61 22.58
CA LYS A 9 9.95 2.62 22.91
C LYS A 9 9.15 3.23 21.78
N ILE A 10 8.13 2.52 21.32
CA ILE A 10 7.24 2.96 20.24
C ILE A 10 5.79 2.92 20.70
N GLY A 11 5.05 3.98 20.40
CA GLY A 11 3.62 4.10 20.67
C GLY A 11 2.77 3.98 19.41
N PHE A 12 1.61 3.37 19.53
CA PHE A 12 0.62 3.30 18.45
C PHE A 12 -0.72 3.87 18.92
N ILE A 13 -1.31 4.74 18.14
CA ILE A 13 -2.69 5.21 18.32
C ILE A 13 -3.52 4.66 17.16
N GLY A 14 -4.41 3.69 17.48
CA GLY A 14 -5.04 2.82 16.51
C GLY A 14 -4.17 1.59 16.19
N PHE A 15 -4.74 0.39 16.32
CA PHE A 15 -3.97 -0.86 16.19
C PHE A 15 -4.71 -1.87 15.31
N GLY A 16 -5.08 -1.43 14.08
CA GLY A 16 -5.73 -2.26 13.08
C GLY A 16 -4.73 -2.95 12.14
N LEU A 17 -5.12 -3.14 10.88
CA LEU A 17 -4.31 -3.76 9.84
C LEU A 17 -2.93 -3.10 9.70
N ILE A 18 -2.88 -1.79 9.48
CA ILE A 18 -1.60 -1.08 9.21
C ILE A 18 -0.77 -0.96 10.48
N GLY A 19 -1.35 -0.50 11.60
CA GLY A 19 -0.63 -0.38 12.87
C GLY A 19 -0.08 -1.72 13.34
N GLY A 20 -0.87 -2.79 13.25
CA GLY A 20 -0.44 -4.15 13.57
C GLY A 20 0.68 -4.65 12.65
N SER A 21 0.60 -4.37 11.34
CA SER A 21 1.64 -4.78 10.39
C SER A 21 2.97 -4.06 10.63
N ILE A 22 2.91 -2.75 10.91
CA ILE A 22 4.09 -1.97 11.31
C ILE A 22 4.71 -2.54 12.60
N ALA A 23 3.89 -2.79 13.61
CA ALA A 23 4.36 -3.35 14.89
C ALA A 23 5.00 -4.74 14.72
N ARG A 24 4.39 -5.62 13.92
CA ARG A 24 4.95 -6.94 13.59
C ARG A 24 6.29 -6.83 12.84
N ALA A 25 6.41 -5.92 11.85
CA ALA A 25 7.65 -5.69 11.13
C ALA A 25 8.75 -5.14 12.06
N ILE A 26 8.41 -4.22 12.97
CA ILE A 26 9.35 -3.70 13.98
C ILE A 26 9.80 -4.83 14.92
N LYS A 27 8.89 -5.60 15.48
CA LYS A 27 9.26 -6.72 16.41
C LYS A 27 10.11 -7.78 15.72
N ALA A 28 9.91 -8.05 14.44
CA ALA A 28 10.72 -9.00 13.67
C ALA A 28 12.19 -8.55 13.56
N ASN A 29 12.45 -7.25 13.39
CA ASN A 29 13.78 -6.70 13.22
C ASN A 29 14.39 -6.17 14.53
N ARG A 30 13.55 -5.77 15.48
CA ARG A 30 13.92 -5.17 16.78
C ARG A 30 13.12 -5.80 17.92
N PRO A 31 13.37 -7.07 18.29
CA PRO A 31 12.56 -7.82 19.24
C PRO A 31 12.50 -7.20 20.65
N ASN A 32 13.52 -6.42 21.03
CA ASN A 32 13.62 -5.78 22.33
C ASN A 32 12.91 -4.41 22.40
N THR A 33 12.39 -3.88 21.29
CA THR A 33 11.64 -2.62 21.30
C THR A 33 10.34 -2.78 22.07
N ILE A 34 10.09 -1.90 23.03
CA ILE A 34 8.86 -1.89 23.83
C ILE A 34 7.76 -1.18 23.05
N ILE A 35 6.63 -1.84 22.84
CA ILE A 35 5.50 -1.31 22.08
C ILE A 35 4.30 -1.06 22.98
N TYR A 36 3.82 0.18 22.97
CA TYR A 36 2.58 0.63 23.60
C TYR A 36 1.52 0.85 22.55
N ALA A 37 0.26 0.49 22.83
CA ALA A 37 -0.84 0.84 21.94
C ALA A 37 -2.04 1.38 22.73
N TYR A 38 -2.70 2.36 22.13
CA TYR A 38 -3.96 2.94 22.57
C TYR A 38 -4.98 2.89 21.45
N ASP A 39 -6.21 2.50 21.78
CA ASP A 39 -7.34 2.62 20.85
C ASP A 39 -8.59 3.09 21.59
N HIS A 40 -9.35 3.97 20.94
CA HIS A 40 -10.54 4.57 21.53
C HIS A 40 -11.74 3.62 21.60
N HIS A 41 -11.81 2.64 20.71
CA HIS A 41 -12.94 1.70 20.62
C HIS A 41 -12.80 0.56 21.63
N LYS A 42 -13.56 0.64 22.74
CA LYS A 42 -13.47 -0.33 23.86
C LYS A 42 -13.90 -1.76 23.49
N ASP A 43 -14.74 -1.97 22.49
CA ASP A 43 -15.32 -3.31 22.21
C ASP A 43 -14.53 -4.11 21.15
N SER A 44 -14.37 -3.63 19.93
CA SER A 44 -13.62 -4.35 18.88
C SER A 44 -12.10 -4.16 19.01
N ALA A 45 -11.65 -2.96 19.26
CA ALA A 45 -10.24 -2.65 19.46
C ALA A 45 -9.68 -3.28 20.75
N GLY A 46 -10.49 -3.42 21.79
CA GLY A 46 -10.11 -4.15 22.98
C GLY A 46 -9.80 -5.63 22.74
N LYS A 47 -10.41 -6.25 21.72
CA LYS A 47 -10.09 -7.60 21.26
C LYS A 47 -8.78 -7.61 20.47
N ASP A 48 -8.62 -6.72 19.50
CA ASP A 48 -7.42 -6.60 18.66
C ASP A 48 -6.16 -6.32 19.51
N LEU A 49 -6.24 -5.42 20.48
CA LEU A 49 -5.13 -5.11 21.38
C LEU A 49 -4.76 -6.31 22.29
N LYS A 50 -5.76 -7.05 22.79
CA LYS A 50 -5.50 -8.26 23.61
C LYS A 50 -4.87 -9.37 22.77
N GLU A 51 -5.31 -9.55 21.53
CA GLU A 51 -4.71 -10.51 20.61
C GLU A 51 -3.25 -10.16 20.35
N ALA A 52 -2.96 -8.88 20.06
CA ALA A 52 -1.60 -8.39 19.84
C ALA A 52 -0.69 -8.57 21.06
N LEU A 53 -1.23 -8.40 22.27
CA LEU A 53 -0.51 -8.65 23.53
C LEU A 53 -0.20 -10.14 23.68
N ASN A 54 -1.17 -11.03 23.40
CA ASN A 54 -0.98 -12.48 23.45
C ASN A 54 0.03 -12.99 22.42
N ASP A 55 0.07 -12.36 21.23
CA ASP A 55 1.04 -12.66 20.18
C ASP A 55 2.47 -12.16 20.50
N GLY A 56 2.66 -11.38 21.59
CA GLY A 56 3.94 -10.78 21.93
C GLY A 56 4.38 -9.63 21.01
N VAL A 57 3.47 -9.12 20.20
CA VAL A 57 3.71 -7.96 19.31
C VAL A 57 3.55 -6.65 20.07
N LEU A 58 2.61 -6.61 21.02
CA LEU A 58 2.37 -5.50 21.92
C LEU A 58 2.86 -5.87 23.33
N ASP A 59 3.53 -4.94 24.00
CA ASP A 59 3.98 -5.13 25.38
C ASP A 59 2.98 -4.53 26.37
N TYR A 60 2.37 -3.39 26.06
CA TYR A 60 1.46 -2.68 26.96
C TYR A 60 0.26 -2.09 26.23
N ILE A 61 -0.92 -2.27 26.80
CA ILE A 61 -2.16 -1.58 26.39
C ILE A 61 -2.29 -0.31 27.24
N SER A 62 -2.28 0.85 26.60
CA SER A 62 -2.47 2.14 27.25
C SER A 62 -3.96 2.46 27.40
N THR A 63 -4.34 2.97 28.57
CA THR A 63 -5.71 3.43 28.85
C THR A 63 -5.97 4.85 28.38
N ASP A 64 -4.90 5.64 28.25
CA ASP A 64 -4.87 7.03 27.80
C ASP A 64 -3.48 7.41 27.29
N LEU A 65 -3.30 8.66 26.86
CA LEU A 65 -2.04 9.16 26.30
C LEU A 65 -0.97 9.49 27.36
N THR A 66 -1.28 9.40 28.63
CA THR A 66 -0.32 9.70 29.72
C THR A 66 0.48 8.48 30.15
N PHE A 67 0.04 7.27 29.78
CA PHE A 67 0.73 6.03 30.10
C PHE A 67 1.53 5.50 28.90
N GLY A 68 2.83 5.50 29.00
CA GLY A 68 3.78 4.99 28.00
C GLY A 68 4.18 5.99 26.93
N PHE A 69 3.24 6.81 26.45
CA PHE A 69 3.48 7.77 25.35
C PHE A 69 4.50 8.87 25.66
N PRO A 70 4.59 9.43 26.89
CA PRO A 70 5.62 10.43 27.22
C PRO A 70 7.05 9.96 26.98
N ASP A 71 7.29 8.65 27.14
CA ASP A 71 8.62 8.05 27.00
C ASP A 71 8.92 7.54 25.58
N CYS A 72 7.95 7.52 24.68
CA CYS A 72 8.13 6.99 23.33
C CYS A 72 9.15 7.79 22.53
N ASP A 73 9.94 7.07 21.75
CA ASP A 73 10.88 7.62 20.80
C ASP A 73 10.18 7.91 19.47
N ILE A 74 9.25 7.05 19.10
CA ILE A 74 8.39 7.21 17.90
C ILE A 74 6.94 6.90 18.27
N ILE A 75 5.99 7.67 17.73
CA ILE A 75 4.56 7.42 17.85
C ILE A 75 3.94 7.35 16.46
N PHE A 76 3.26 6.24 16.16
CA PHE A 76 2.49 6.03 14.93
C PHE A 76 1.01 6.34 15.17
N LEU A 77 0.46 7.26 14.38
CA LEU A 77 -0.97 7.58 14.34
C LEU A 77 -1.62 6.73 13.24
N CYS A 78 -2.25 5.62 13.62
CA CYS A 78 -2.82 4.64 12.72
C CYS A 78 -4.37 4.63 12.72
N ALA A 79 -4.99 5.66 13.29
CA ALA A 79 -6.42 5.90 13.22
C ALA A 79 -6.80 6.64 11.90
N PRO A 80 -8.09 6.82 11.59
CA PRO A 80 -8.51 7.67 10.47
C PRO A 80 -7.98 9.10 10.59
N VAL A 81 -7.71 9.77 9.45
CA VAL A 81 -7.02 11.08 9.39
C VAL A 81 -7.61 12.10 10.37
N MET A 82 -8.93 12.27 10.39
CA MET A 82 -9.57 13.23 11.29
C MET A 82 -9.40 12.89 12.77
N ALA A 83 -9.36 11.61 13.12
CA ALA A 83 -9.06 11.18 14.48
C ALA A 83 -7.58 11.43 14.83
N ASN A 84 -6.64 11.16 13.90
CA ASN A 84 -5.23 11.45 14.08
C ASN A 84 -4.98 12.93 14.38
N ILE A 85 -5.66 13.84 13.67
CA ILE A 85 -5.60 15.28 13.93
C ILE A 85 -6.02 15.61 15.37
N SER A 86 -7.10 14.99 15.86
CA SER A 86 -7.55 15.25 17.24
C SER A 86 -6.56 14.74 18.29
N TYR A 87 -5.80 13.69 18.02
CA TYR A 87 -4.77 13.18 18.94
C TYR A 87 -3.53 14.06 19.02
N LEU A 88 -3.18 14.80 17.94
CA LEU A 88 -2.00 15.68 17.94
C LEU A 88 -2.03 16.69 19.09
N SER A 89 -3.18 17.30 19.39
CA SER A 89 -3.31 18.27 20.47
C SER A 89 -3.06 17.67 21.85
N GLY A 90 -3.50 16.44 22.07
CA GLY A 90 -3.22 15.68 23.32
C GLY A 90 -1.75 15.28 23.43
N LEU A 91 -1.15 14.84 22.34
CA LEU A 91 0.25 14.44 22.29
C LEU A 91 1.21 15.61 22.52
N LYS A 92 0.89 16.81 22.05
CA LYS A 92 1.71 18.02 22.27
C LYS A 92 2.08 18.22 23.74
N GLN A 93 1.20 17.86 24.65
CA GLN A 93 1.38 18.10 26.09
C GLN A 93 2.16 17.01 26.80
N VAL A 94 2.30 15.85 26.19
CA VAL A 94 2.88 14.67 26.86
C VAL A 94 4.18 14.18 26.23
N VAL A 95 4.41 14.43 24.96
CA VAL A 95 5.59 13.88 24.26
C VAL A 95 6.87 14.67 24.58
N LYS A 96 8.00 13.96 24.66
CA LYS A 96 9.32 14.58 24.78
C LYS A 96 9.75 15.26 23.47
N PRO A 97 10.58 16.31 23.52
CA PRO A 97 11.04 17.03 22.31
C PRO A 97 11.82 16.15 21.32
N SER A 98 12.44 15.07 21.79
CA SER A 98 13.14 14.11 20.93
C SER A 98 12.21 13.12 20.23
N CYS A 99 10.94 13.03 20.60
CA CYS A 99 9.98 12.11 19.99
C CYS A 99 9.76 12.43 18.49
N ILE A 100 9.51 11.40 17.69
CA ILE A 100 9.02 11.51 16.33
C ILE A 100 7.56 11.08 16.34
N ILE A 101 6.66 11.93 15.86
CA ILE A 101 5.27 11.56 15.61
C ILE A 101 5.09 11.39 14.10
N THR A 102 4.55 10.26 13.69
CA THR A 102 4.23 10.00 12.28
C THR A 102 2.84 9.42 12.15
N ASP A 103 2.18 9.64 11.03
CA ASP A 103 0.89 9.01 10.73
C ASP A 103 1.02 7.99 9.61
N VAL A 104 -0.07 7.31 9.27
CA VAL A 104 -0.16 6.37 8.15
C VAL A 104 -1.31 6.70 7.21
N GLY A 105 -1.84 7.90 7.30
CA GLY A 105 -3.03 8.33 6.56
C GLY A 105 -2.80 8.48 5.06
N SER A 106 -3.88 8.35 4.30
CA SER A 106 -3.86 8.47 2.83
C SER A 106 -3.93 9.90 2.31
N VAL A 107 -4.05 10.90 3.19
CA VAL A 107 -4.04 12.33 2.90
C VAL A 107 -3.13 13.04 3.89
N LYS A 108 -2.34 14.00 3.40
CA LYS A 108 -1.31 14.68 4.20
C LYS A 108 -1.62 16.15 4.53
N GLY A 109 -2.36 16.86 3.66
CA GLY A 109 -2.58 18.31 3.81
C GLY A 109 -3.15 18.67 5.18
N ASN A 110 -4.29 18.12 5.55
CA ASN A 110 -4.98 18.47 6.79
C ASN A 110 -4.18 18.18 8.07
N ILE A 111 -3.47 17.06 8.13
CA ILE A 111 -2.69 16.72 9.32
C ILE A 111 -1.43 17.59 9.44
N HIS A 112 -0.85 18.00 8.31
CA HIS A 112 0.25 18.97 8.29
C HIS A 112 -0.23 20.35 8.72
N GLU A 113 -1.37 20.84 8.23
CA GLU A 113 -1.98 22.10 8.70
C GLU A 113 -2.16 22.07 10.21
N ALA A 114 -2.74 20.99 10.75
CA ALA A 114 -2.91 20.83 12.20
C ALA A 114 -1.57 20.80 12.95
N SER A 115 -0.54 20.16 12.40
CA SER A 115 0.79 20.12 13.03
C SER A 115 1.44 21.52 13.09
N ILE A 116 1.24 22.34 12.06
CA ILE A 116 1.71 23.73 12.00
C ILE A 116 0.97 24.58 13.02
N GLU A 117 -0.36 24.54 13.04
CA GLU A 117 -1.19 25.27 13.99
C GLU A 117 -0.84 24.93 15.45
N LEU A 118 -0.52 23.66 15.69
CA LEU A 118 -0.07 23.18 17.00
C LEU A 118 1.41 23.46 17.28
N GLN A 119 2.18 24.02 16.36
CA GLN A 119 3.63 24.20 16.49
C GLN A 119 4.36 22.89 16.83
N MET A 120 4.06 21.82 16.09
CA MET A 120 4.64 20.48 16.27
C MET A 120 5.49 20.05 15.06
N GLU A 121 5.88 20.99 14.21
CA GLU A 121 6.61 20.74 12.96
C GLU A 121 7.97 20.07 13.17
N ASP A 122 8.59 20.32 14.32
CA ASP A 122 9.89 19.74 14.71
C ASP A 122 9.79 18.29 15.18
N VAL A 123 8.59 17.81 15.52
CA VAL A 123 8.35 16.44 16.00
C VAL A 123 7.48 15.63 15.03
N PHE A 124 6.73 16.25 14.14
CA PHE A 124 5.83 15.58 13.23
C PHE A 124 6.45 15.37 11.84
N ILE A 125 6.38 14.13 11.36
CA ILE A 125 6.74 13.73 9.98
C ILE A 125 5.59 12.90 9.46
N GLY A 126 4.88 13.39 8.45
CA GLY A 126 3.80 12.62 7.85
C GLY A 126 4.31 11.35 7.20
N GLY A 127 3.52 10.29 7.27
CA GLY A 127 3.82 8.99 6.67
C GLY A 127 2.62 8.43 5.92
N HIS A 128 2.88 7.65 4.88
CA HIS A 128 1.85 6.91 4.16
C HIS A 128 2.44 5.65 3.52
N PRO A 129 2.23 4.46 4.11
CA PRO A 129 2.54 3.20 3.44
C PRO A 129 1.58 2.99 2.28
N MET A 130 2.10 2.93 1.05
CA MET A 130 1.32 2.71 -0.18
C MET A 130 0.93 1.23 -0.33
N THR A 131 0.34 0.69 0.72
CA THR A 131 -0.13 -0.69 0.80
C THR A 131 -1.37 -0.80 1.67
N GLY A 132 -2.13 -1.87 1.49
CA GLY A 132 -3.35 -2.13 2.25
C GLY A 132 -4.11 -3.31 1.67
N SER A 133 -5.22 -3.63 2.28
CA SER A 133 -6.19 -4.59 1.75
C SER A 133 -7.61 -4.16 2.12
N GLU A 134 -8.60 -4.84 1.56
CA GLU A 134 -10.01 -4.66 1.90
C GLU A 134 -10.35 -5.18 3.32
N LYS A 135 -9.43 -5.95 3.92
CA LYS A 135 -9.57 -6.51 5.27
C LYS A 135 -9.22 -5.46 6.33
N THR A 136 -9.82 -5.57 7.49
CA THR A 136 -9.62 -4.66 8.62
C THR A 136 -9.28 -5.43 9.89
N GLY A 137 -8.77 -4.72 10.92
CA GLY A 137 -8.45 -5.30 12.21
C GLY A 137 -7.04 -5.90 12.29
N TYR A 138 -6.58 -6.08 13.51
CA TYR A 138 -5.24 -6.61 13.82
C TYR A 138 -5.07 -8.07 13.35
N SER A 139 -6.10 -8.90 13.46
CA SER A 139 -6.07 -10.31 13.04
C SER A 139 -5.71 -10.51 11.57
N ASN A 140 -5.85 -9.47 10.73
CA ASN A 140 -5.45 -9.50 9.33
C ASN A 140 -4.06 -8.84 9.08
N SER A 141 -3.38 -8.39 10.14
CA SER A 141 -2.06 -7.77 10.02
C SER A 141 -0.94 -8.80 9.86
N TYR A 142 0.07 -8.47 9.06
CA TYR A 142 1.26 -9.31 8.88
C TYR A 142 2.45 -8.43 8.44
N ALA A 143 3.67 -8.79 8.87
CA ALA A 143 4.86 -7.98 8.65
C ALA A 143 5.16 -7.75 7.15
N LEU A 144 4.98 -8.78 6.33
CA LEU A 144 5.24 -8.74 4.88
C LEU A 144 4.28 -7.81 4.11
N LEU A 145 3.23 -7.26 4.74
CA LEU A 145 2.36 -6.26 4.11
C LEU A 145 3.14 -5.03 3.65
N LEU A 146 4.24 -4.72 4.35
CA LEU A 146 5.07 -3.54 4.08
C LEU A 146 6.23 -3.84 3.12
N GLU A 147 6.53 -5.13 2.88
CA GLU A 147 7.69 -5.52 2.09
C GLU A 147 7.58 -5.05 0.64
N ASN A 148 8.63 -4.34 0.18
CA ASN A 148 8.70 -3.73 -1.16
C ASN A 148 7.58 -2.71 -1.47
N ALA A 149 6.78 -2.30 -0.48
CA ALA A 149 5.81 -1.23 -0.64
C ALA A 149 6.51 0.14 -0.54
N TYR A 150 6.11 1.08 -1.38
CA TYR A 150 6.51 2.46 -1.19
C TYR A 150 5.96 2.98 0.14
N TYR A 151 6.79 3.70 0.88
CA TYR A 151 6.39 4.39 2.09
C TYR A 151 6.72 5.87 1.94
N ILE A 152 5.70 6.69 1.75
CA ILE A 152 5.91 8.12 1.55
C ILE A 152 6.14 8.80 2.90
N LEU A 153 7.20 9.58 3.00
CA LEU A 153 7.50 10.45 4.13
C LEU A 153 7.32 11.90 3.70
N THR A 154 6.57 12.65 4.48
CA THR A 154 6.33 14.07 4.21
C THR A 154 6.84 14.91 5.39
N PRO A 155 8.13 15.27 5.41
CA PRO A 155 8.68 16.15 6.44
C PRO A 155 8.11 17.58 6.31
N THR A 156 8.09 18.31 7.41
CA THR A 156 7.87 19.76 7.39
C THR A 156 9.19 20.49 7.09
N PRO A 157 9.15 21.78 6.71
CA PRO A 157 10.37 22.58 6.56
C PRO A 157 11.23 22.67 7.85
N ASN A 158 10.60 22.52 9.02
CA ASN A 158 11.25 22.60 10.33
C ASN A 158 11.64 21.22 10.89
N THR A 159 11.41 20.14 10.14
CA THR A 159 11.78 18.79 10.58
C THR A 159 13.29 18.66 10.73
N PRO A 160 13.81 18.30 11.92
CA PRO A 160 15.23 18.05 12.10
C PRO A 160 15.71 16.87 11.23
N GLY A 161 16.83 17.07 10.50
CA GLY A 161 17.36 16.06 9.57
C GLY A 161 17.62 14.69 10.24
N ILE A 162 18.06 14.69 11.50
CA ILE A 162 18.29 13.46 12.26
C ILE A 162 16.98 12.67 12.46
N LYS A 163 15.85 13.33 12.75
CA LYS A 163 14.57 12.66 12.92
C LYS A 163 14.07 12.06 11.60
N LEU A 164 14.24 12.79 10.51
CA LEU A 164 13.90 12.27 9.19
C LEU A 164 14.74 11.05 8.82
N SER A 165 16.06 11.10 9.07
CA SER A 165 16.96 9.97 8.82
C SER A 165 16.56 8.75 9.64
N VAL A 166 16.29 8.92 10.93
CA VAL A 166 15.87 7.83 11.83
C VAL A 166 14.58 7.16 11.36
N LEU A 167 13.56 7.96 11.01
CA LEU A 167 12.29 7.40 10.52
C LEU A 167 12.46 6.72 9.15
N HIS A 168 13.25 7.33 8.25
CA HIS A 168 13.57 6.77 6.95
C HIS A 168 14.26 5.40 7.07
N ASP A 169 15.24 5.28 7.98
CA ASP A 169 15.96 4.02 8.19
C ASP A 169 15.06 2.96 8.84
N LEU A 170 14.20 3.35 9.79
CA LEU A 170 13.19 2.43 10.34
C LEU A 170 12.23 1.91 9.27
N VAL A 171 11.80 2.78 8.34
CA VAL A 171 10.95 2.38 7.20
C VAL A 171 11.66 1.35 6.31
N LYS A 172 12.97 1.53 6.05
CA LYS A 172 13.77 0.52 5.34
C LYS A 172 13.90 -0.79 6.09
N GLU A 173 14.14 -0.73 7.38
CA GLU A 173 14.22 -1.94 8.22
C GLU A 173 12.91 -2.75 8.21
N MET A 174 11.76 -2.07 8.07
CA MET A 174 10.47 -2.74 7.90
C MET A 174 10.27 -3.36 6.51
N GLY A 175 11.28 -3.28 5.62
CA GLY A 175 11.23 -3.81 4.26
C GLY A 175 10.56 -2.89 3.24
N SER A 176 10.16 -1.68 3.63
CA SER A 176 9.53 -0.70 2.74
C SER A 176 10.54 0.17 2.00
N LEU A 177 10.07 0.84 0.96
CA LEU A 177 10.85 1.72 0.08
C LEU A 177 10.47 3.18 0.38
N PRO A 178 11.24 3.91 1.22
CA PRO A 178 10.91 5.27 1.58
C PRO A 178 11.10 6.23 0.41
N ILE A 179 10.09 7.10 0.20
CA ILE A 179 10.14 8.23 -0.74
C ILE A 179 9.79 9.50 0.03
N ILE A 180 10.54 10.57 -0.19
CA ILE A 180 10.27 11.86 0.43
C ILE A 180 9.55 12.75 -0.58
N LEU A 181 8.37 13.25 -0.19
CA LEU A 181 7.56 14.20 -0.96
C LEU A 181 7.12 15.34 -0.05
N SER A 182 6.74 16.47 -0.64
CA SER A 182 5.97 17.48 0.09
C SER A 182 4.54 16.99 0.31
N PRO A 183 3.82 17.47 1.36
CA PRO A 183 2.41 17.13 1.58
C PRO A 183 1.52 17.39 0.37
N LYS A 184 1.80 18.49 -0.35
CA LYS A 184 1.06 18.88 -1.55
C LYS A 184 1.28 17.89 -2.70
N GLU A 185 2.53 17.57 -3.01
CA GLU A 185 2.87 16.58 -4.05
C GLU A 185 2.25 15.21 -3.73
N HIS A 186 2.32 14.79 -2.46
CA HIS A 186 1.67 13.56 -2.01
C HIS A 186 0.17 13.56 -2.34
N ASP A 187 -0.57 14.62 -1.95
CA ASP A 187 -2.02 14.67 -2.12
C ASP A 187 -2.42 14.80 -3.59
N GLU A 188 -1.62 15.48 -4.43
CA GLU A 188 -1.81 15.54 -5.88
C GLU A 188 -1.58 14.17 -6.53
N ILE A 189 -0.50 13.48 -6.19
CA ILE A 189 -0.19 12.15 -6.72
C ILE A 189 -1.28 11.14 -6.30
N THR A 190 -1.59 11.07 -5.00
CA THR A 190 -2.59 10.11 -4.51
C THR A 190 -4.00 10.40 -5.03
N ALA A 191 -4.34 11.65 -5.25
CA ALA A 191 -5.61 12.02 -5.91
C ALA A 191 -5.69 11.40 -7.31
N ALA A 192 -4.61 11.46 -8.09
CA ALA A 192 -4.57 10.99 -9.47
C ALA A 192 -4.56 9.45 -9.57
N ILE A 193 -3.71 8.78 -8.78
CA ILE A 193 -3.45 7.34 -8.96
C ILE A 193 -4.26 6.44 -8.03
N SER A 194 -4.96 7.00 -7.03
CA SER A 194 -5.74 6.24 -6.05
C SER A 194 -7.16 6.79 -5.90
N HIS A 195 -7.32 8.06 -5.54
CA HIS A 195 -8.64 8.58 -5.15
C HIS A 195 -9.60 8.69 -6.35
N LEU A 196 -9.14 9.24 -7.47
CA LEU A 196 -9.93 9.31 -8.71
C LEU A 196 -10.30 7.92 -9.23
N PRO A 197 -9.41 6.93 -9.34
CA PRO A 197 -9.75 5.57 -9.72
C PRO A 197 -10.86 4.94 -8.87
N HIS A 198 -10.86 5.15 -7.55
CA HIS A 198 -11.90 4.63 -6.68
C HIS A 198 -13.27 5.28 -6.93
N ILE A 199 -13.29 6.59 -7.19
CA ILE A 199 -14.52 7.31 -7.56
C ILE A 199 -15.05 6.77 -8.90
N ILE A 200 -14.18 6.61 -9.89
CA ILE A 200 -14.55 6.07 -11.23
C ILE A 200 -15.12 4.66 -11.10
N ALA A 201 -14.41 3.77 -10.39
CA ALA A 201 -14.85 2.40 -10.18
C ALA A 201 -16.23 2.34 -9.50
N SER A 202 -16.42 3.14 -8.44
CA SER A 202 -17.69 3.19 -7.71
C SER A 202 -18.83 3.73 -8.58
N GLN A 203 -18.59 4.79 -9.35
CA GLN A 203 -19.61 5.37 -10.24
C GLN A 203 -19.91 4.47 -11.43
N LEU A 204 -18.92 3.74 -11.94
CA LEU A 204 -19.13 2.75 -13.00
C LEU A 204 -20.04 1.60 -12.51
N VAL A 205 -19.83 1.12 -11.28
CA VAL A 205 -20.72 0.10 -10.68
C VAL A 205 -22.13 0.66 -10.48
N ASN A 206 -22.27 1.89 -9.96
CA ASN A 206 -23.56 2.53 -9.77
C ASN A 206 -24.30 2.72 -11.11
N LEU A 207 -23.61 3.13 -12.17
CA LEU A 207 -24.19 3.26 -13.52
C LEU A 207 -24.78 1.93 -14.01
N ILE A 208 -24.04 0.83 -13.87
CA ILE A 208 -24.53 -0.50 -14.28
C ILE A 208 -25.73 -0.90 -13.43
N LYS A 209 -25.65 -0.75 -12.10
CA LYS A 209 -26.74 -1.04 -11.17
C LYS A 209 -28.02 -0.28 -11.52
N ASP A 210 -27.91 1.03 -11.77
CA ASP A 210 -29.06 1.92 -12.00
C ASP A 210 -29.68 1.75 -13.41
N THR A 211 -28.92 1.19 -14.35
CA THR A 211 -29.35 0.94 -15.72
C THR A 211 -29.63 -0.53 -16.04
N ASP A 212 -29.48 -1.44 -15.08
CA ASP A 212 -29.85 -2.83 -15.27
C ASP A 212 -31.37 -3.00 -15.11
N ASP A 213 -31.93 -3.99 -15.79
CA ASP A 213 -33.35 -4.30 -15.72
C ASP A 213 -33.63 -5.43 -14.69
N VAL A 214 -34.91 -5.77 -14.53
CA VAL A 214 -35.33 -6.86 -13.60
C VAL A 214 -34.74 -8.23 -13.94
N SER A 215 -34.19 -8.42 -15.13
CA SER A 215 -33.53 -9.67 -15.53
C SER A 215 -32.06 -9.72 -15.10
N GLU A 216 -31.50 -8.61 -14.57
CA GLU A 216 -30.11 -8.48 -14.09
C GLU A 216 -29.05 -8.98 -15.09
N LYS A 217 -29.30 -8.81 -16.40
CA LYS A 217 -28.41 -9.33 -17.44
C LYS A 217 -27.04 -8.68 -17.45
N LYS A 218 -26.95 -7.36 -17.16
CA LYS A 218 -25.66 -6.67 -17.07
C LYS A 218 -24.83 -7.23 -15.91
N LYS A 219 -25.45 -7.45 -14.75
CA LYS A 219 -24.82 -8.08 -13.59
C LYS A 219 -24.39 -9.51 -13.89
N GLN A 220 -25.25 -10.31 -14.55
CA GLN A 220 -24.96 -11.70 -14.91
C GLN A 220 -23.79 -11.81 -15.90
N LEU A 221 -23.71 -10.89 -16.89
CA LEU A 221 -22.69 -10.88 -17.93
C LEU A 221 -21.43 -10.09 -17.55
N ALA A 222 -21.36 -9.50 -16.35
CA ALA A 222 -20.20 -8.79 -15.86
C ALA A 222 -19.00 -9.76 -15.71
N ALA A 223 -18.13 -9.74 -16.73
CA ALA A 223 -16.96 -10.62 -16.83
C ALA A 223 -15.69 -9.98 -16.27
N GLY A 224 -14.53 -10.63 -16.49
CA GLY A 224 -13.24 -10.30 -15.90
C GLY A 224 -12.88 -8.81 -15.99
N GLY A 225 -12.88 -8.21 -17.17
CA GLY A 225 -12.49 -6.81 -17.32
C GLY A 225 -13.31 -5.81 -16.47
N PHE A 226 -14.65 -6.03 -16.37
CA PHE A 226 -15.48 -5.21 -15.49
C PHE A 226 -15.14 -5.44 -14.01
N LYS A 227 -14.97 -6.71 -13.60
CA LYS A 227 -14.64 -7.08 -12.22
C LYS A 227 -13.27 -6.53 -11.81
N ASP A 228 -12.28 -6.59 -12.71
CA ASP A 228 -10.93 -6.11 -12.45
C ASP A 228 -10.91 -4.59 -12.23
N ILE A 229 -11.51 -3.82 -13.13
CA ILE A 229 -11.59 -2.35 -13.02
C ILE A 229 -12.38 -1.92 -11.78
N THR A 230 -13.44 -2.66 -11.43
CA THR A 230 -14.35 -2.29 -10.34
C THR A 230 -14.04 -2.96 -9.01
N ARG A 231 -13.01 -3.80 -8.90
CA ARG A 231 -12.64 -4.51 -7.67
C ARG A 231 -12.52 -3.57 -6.46
N ILE A 232 -11.91 -2.41 -6.68
CA ILE A 232 -11.70 -1.40 -5.64
C ILE A 232 -12.97 -0.71 -5.16
N ALA A 233 -14.09 -0.82 -5.86
CA ALA A 233 -15.39 -0.27 -5.45
C ALA A 233 -15.96 -0.96 -4.20
N SER A 234 -15.45 -2.14 -3.81
CA SER A 234 -15.87 -2.88 -2.61
C SER A 234 -15.16 -2.41 -1.32
N SER A 235 -14.38 -1.34 -1.38
CA SER A 235 -13.67 -0.78 -0.24
C SER A 235 -14.60 -0.13 0.79
N SER A 236 -14.09 0.11 2.02
CA SER A 236 -14.87 0.68 3.13
C SER A 236 -15.47 2.06 2.79
N PRO A 237 -16.81 2.23 2.81
CA PRO A 237 -17.45 3.51 2.51
C PRO A 237 -17.04 4.63 3.48
N LYS A 238 -16.86 4.28 4.76
CA LYS A 238 -16.48 5.26 5.80
C LYS A 238 -15.07 5.80 5.59
N MET A 239 -14.14 4.93 5.22
CA MET A 239 -12.76 5.30 4.91
C MET A 239 -12.72 6.22 3.68
N TRP A 240 -13.40 5.84 2.60
CA TRP A 240 -13.43 6.62 1.36
C TRP A 240 -14.15 7.95 1.50
N GLN A 241 -15.22 8.00 2.30
CA GLN A 241 -15.86 9.26 2.67
C GLN A 241 -14.85 10.24 3.30
N ASN A 242 -14.05 9.76 4.26
CA ASN A 242 -13.04 10.59 4.91
C ASN A 242 -11.96 11.05 3.92
N ILE A 243 -11.42 10.14 3.09
CA ILE A 243 -10.41 10.48 2.07
C ILE A 243 -10.94 11.55 1.12
N CYS A 244 -12.15 11.36 0.58
CA CYS A 244 -12.74 12.31 -0.35
C CYS A 244 -12.98 13.69 0.28
N LEU A 245 -13.37 13.74 1.55
CA LEU A 245 -13.59 15.02 2.24
C LEU A 245 -12.29 15.72 2.61
N THR A 246 -11.24 14.97 2.99
CA THR A 246 -9.96 15.56 3.41
C THR A 246 -9.07 15.99 2.23
N ASN A 247 -9.25 15.43 1.03
CA ASN A 247 -8.55 15.83 -0.19
C ASN A 247 -9.51 16.39 -1.27
N ALA A 248 -10.64 16.96 -0.86
CA ALA A 248 -11.75 17.29 -1.75
C ALA A 248 -11.39 18.25 -2.89
N ALA A 249 -10.60 19.27 -2.63
CA ALA A 249 -10.24 20.28 -3.65
C ALA A 249 -9.37 19.69 -4.76
N VAL A 250 -8.36 18.89 -4.39
CA VAL A 250 -7.44 18.26 -5.35
C VAL A 250 -8.17 17.18 -6.16
N ILE A 251 -8.95 16.33 -5.47
CA ILE A 251 -9.76 15.30 -6.12
C ILE A 251 -10.75 15.93 -7.10
N LYS A 252 -11.44 17.00 -6.71
CA LYS A 252 -12.37 17.71 -7.59
C LYS A 252 -11.67 18.23 -8.85
N GLY A 253 -10.49 18.83 -8.69
CA GLY A 253 -9.72 19.37 -9.83
C GLY A 253 -9.38 18.30 -10.86
N ILE A 254 -8.89 17.13 -10.42
CA ILE A 254 -8.55 16.04 -11.34
C ILE A 254 -9.80 15.33 -11.91
N LEU A 255 -10.87 15.23 -11.11
CA LEU A 255 -12.15 14.69 -11.58
C LEU A 255 -12.77 15.58 -12.68
N ASP A 256 -12.73 16.90 -12.53
CA ASP A 256 -13.21 17.83 -13.55
C ASP A 256 -12.41 17.64 -14.86
N GLN A 257 -11.08 17.48 -14.80
CA GLN A 257 -10.27 17.17 -15.97
C GLN A 257 -10.67 15.82 -16.60
N TYR A 258 -10.88 14.79 -15.82
CA TYR A 258 -11.32 13.49 -16.33
C TYR A 258 -12.69 13.57 -17.01
N ILE A 259 -13.61 14.38 -16.50
CA ILE A 259 -14.91 14.63 -17.15
C ILE A 259 -14.71 15.25 -18.54
N GLU A 260 -13.77 16.17 -18.73
CA GLU A 260 -13.47 16.73 -20.05
C GLU A 260 -12.89 15.68 -21.01
N TYR A 261 -12.04 14.76 -20.55
CA TYR A 261 -11.60 13.60 -21.36
C TYR A 261 -12.78 12.73 -21.80
N LEU A 262 -13.73 12.45 -20.90
CA LEU A 262 -14.94 11.69 -21.24
C LEU A 262 -15.86 12.42 -22.24
N LYS A 263 -15.98 13.74 -22.12
CA LYS A 263 -16.74 14.57 -23.09
C LYS A 263 -16.10 14.50 -24.47
N SER A 264 -14.78 14.59 -24.54
CA SER A 264 -14.03 14.48 -25.80
C SER A 264 -14.25 13.12 -26.47
N ALA A 265 -14.20 12.03 -25.70
CA ALA A 265 -14.50 10.69 -26.20
C ALA A 265 -15.96 10.55 -26.67
N SER A 266 -16.91 11.11 -25.91
CA SER A 266 -18.32 11.13 -26.29
C SER A 266 -18.56 11.89 -27.58
N TYR A 267 -17.89 13.03 -27.78
CA TYR A 267 -17.97 13.82 -29.01
C TYR A 267 -17.40 13.05 -30.21
N ALA A 268 -16.23 12.44 -30.05
CA ALA A 268 -15.60 11.63 -31.10
C ALA A 268 -16.49 10.44 -31.52
N LEU A 269 -17.18 9.80 -30.59
CA LEU A 269 -18.17 8.75 -30.90
C LEU A 269 -19.35 9.31 -31.68
N ALA A 270 -19.87 10.48 -31.32
CA ALA A 270 -21.00 11.12 -32.01
C ALA A 270 -20.62 11.53 -33.43
N THR A 271 -19.41 12.00 -33.66
CA THR A 271 -18.89 12.44 -34.96
C THR A 271 -18.20 11.33 -35.76
N ARG A 272 -18.07 10.14 -35.18
CA ARG A 272 -17.33 8.99 -35.74
C ARG A 272 -15.90 9.35 -36.14
N ASP A 273 -15.19 10.08 -35.26
CA ASP A 273 -13.79 10.45 -35.45
C ASP A 273 -12.88 9.26 -35.19
N GLU A 274 -12.62 8.49 -36.25
CA GLU A 274 -11.81 7.28 -36.22
C GLU A 274 -10.38 7.57 -35.73
N ASN A 275 -9.78 8.68 -36.16
CA ASN A 275 -8.42 9.04 -35.81
C ASN A 275 -8.30 9.36 -34.33
N PHE A 276 -9.18 10.16 -33.76
CA PHE A 276 -9.19 10.47 -32.34
C PHE A 276 -9.39 9.21 -31.51
N LEU A 277 -10.35 8.36 -31.87
CA LEU A 277 -10.63 7.12 -31.13
C LEU A 277 -9.41 6.18 -31.16
N TYR A 278 -8.75 6.02 -32.31
CA TYR A 278 -7.54 5.21 -32.41
C TYR A 278 -6.44 5.76 -31.51
N GLN A 279 -6.11 7.05 -31.59
CA GLN A 279 -5.06 7.68 -30.82
C GLN A 279 -5.32 7.64 -29.31
N MET A 280 -6.58 7.78 -28.89
CA MET A 280 -6.96 7.68 -27.48
C MET A 280 -6.58 6.33 -26.87
N PHE A 281 -6.85 5.23 -27.58
CA PHE A 281 -6.49 3.89 -27.09
C PHE A 281 -4.99 3.59 -27.22
N ASP A 282 -4.39 3.98 -28.32
CA ASP A 282 -2.97 3.74 -28.62
C ASP A 282 -2.07 4.43 -27.59
N THR A 283 -2.24 5.72 -27.39
CA THR A 283 -1.48 6.49 -26.39
C THR A 283 -1.68 5.97 -24.96
N ALA A 284 -2.92 5.59 -24.61
CA ALA A 284 -3.20 5.01 -23.30
C ALA A 284 -2.49 3.66 -23.12
N GLY A 285 -2.48 2.82 -24.17
CA GLY A 285 -1.80 1.54 -24.20
C GLY A 285 -0.29 1.69 -24.04
N GLU A 286 0.34 2.59 -24.81
CA GLU A 286 1.78 2.88 -24.69
C GLU A 286 2.15 3.33 -23.27
N TYR A 287 1.42 4.30 -22.72
CA TYR A 287 1.70 4.78 -21.37
C TYR A 287 1.49 3.68 -20.30
N ARG A 288 0.38 2.91 -20.40
CA ARG A 288 0.11 1.80 -19.47
C ARG A 288 1.21 0.75 -19.49
N ASN A 289 1.72 0.42 -20.68
CA ASN A 289 2.80 -0.55 -20.85
C ASN A 289 4.16 -0.03 -20.36
N SER A 290 4.35 1.28 -20.30
CA SER A 290 5.55 1.89 -19.71
C SER A 290 5.55 1.89 -18.17
N ILE A 291 4.37 1.70 -17.53
CA ILE A 291 4.29 1.59 -16.08
C ILE A 291 4.87 0.22 -15.67
N PRO A 292 5.91 0.18 -14.83
CA PRO A 292 6.49 -1.08 -14.40
C PRO A 292 5.44 -2.00 -13.76
N ASN A 293 5.39 -3.25 -14.18
CA ASN A 293 4.45 -4.24 -13.65
C ASN A 293 4.69 -4.58 -12.16
N LYS A 294 5.78 -4.08 -11.59
CA LYS A 294 6.13 -4.20 -10.17
C LYS A 294 6.55 -2.85 -9.64
N SER A 295 6.12 -2.55 -8.42
CA SER A 295 6.69 -1.50 -7.58
C SER A 295 8.14 -1.87 -7.28
N ILE A 296 9.02 -1.58 -8.22
CA ILE A 296 10.45 -1.73 -8.00
C ILE A 296 10.91 -0.38 -7.55
N GLY A 297 11.23 -0.28 -6.24
CA GLY A 297 12.10 0.79 -5.79
C GLY A 297 13.33 0.81 -6.71
N LEU A 298 13.68 1.98 -7.19
CA LEU A 298 14.83 2.24 -8.03
C LEU A 298 16.00 1.33 -7.64
N PHE A 299 16.46 0.48 -8.59
CA PHE A 299 17.73 -0.29 -8.54
C PHE A 299 17.73 -1.75 -8.05
N HIS A 300 16.69 -2.56 -8.21
CA HIS A 300 16.95 -4.01 -8.21
C HIS A 300 16.36 -4.63 -9.46
N ARG A 301 17.25 -5.14 -10.35
CA ARG A 301 16.89 -6.06 -11.43
C ARG A 301 16.17 -7.26 -10.82
N ILE A 302 14.98 -7.56 -11.33
CA ILE A 302 14.26 -8.77 -10.91
C ILE A 302 14.79 -9.91 -11.75
N PHE A 303 15.26 -10.93 -11.06
CA PHE A 303 15.73 -12.15 -11.65
C PHE A 303 14.55 -13.09 -11.79
N GLU A 304 13.96 -13.23 -12.97
CA GLU A 304 12.76 -14.03 -13.16
C GLU A 304 12.73 -14.77 -14.48
N VAL A 305 12.12 -15.95 -14.46
CA VAL A 305 11.95 -16.83 -15.61
C VAL A 305 10.47 -17.14 -15.77
N TYR A 306 10.00 -17.13 -17.01
CA TYR A 306 8.66 -17.52 -17.39
C TYR A 306 8.70 -18.85 -18.13
N ILE A 307 7.79 -19.79 -17.76
CA ILE A 307 7.69 -21.10 -18.39
C ILE A 307 6.24 -21.48 -18.63
N ASP A 308 5.96 -22.10 -19.77
CA ASP A 308 4.66 -22.68 -20.04
C ASP A 308 4.48 -23.96 -19.21
N ILE A 309 3.35 -24.06 -18.51
CA ILE A 309 2.99 -25.25 -17.75
C ILE A 309 1.61 -25.77 -18.17
N ILE A 310 1.45 -27.09 -18.20
CA ILE A 310 0.16 -27.72 -18.34
C ILE A 310 -0.56 -27.61 -16.99
N ASP A 311 -1.86 -27.26 -17.02
CA ASP A 311 -2.68 -27.20 -15.79
C ASP A 311 -3.06 -28.61 -15.33
N GLU A 312 -2.11 -29.27 -14.67
CA GLU A 312 -2.27 -30.58 -14.06
C GLU A 312 -1.76 -30.64 -12.64
N ALA A 313 -2.34 -31.55 -11.86
CA ALA A 313 -1.92 -31.73 -10.47
C ALA A 313 -0.45 -32.18 -10.39
N GLY A 314 0.39 -31.37 -9.71
CA GLY A 314 1.81 -31.67 -9.53
C GLY A 314 2.76 -30.90 -10.45
N ALA A 315 2.28 -30.17 -11.47
CA ALA A 315 3.14 -29.43 -12.40
C ALA A 315 4.09 -28.45 -11.69
N ILE A 316 3.55 -27.62 -10.79
CA ILE A 316 4.36 -26.69 -9.97
C ILE A 316 5.32 -27.45 -9.05
N ALA A 317 4.85 -28.55 -8.43
CA ALA A 317 5.67 -29.32 -7.52
C ALA A 317 6.87 -29.95 -8.24
N SER A 318 6.69 -30.45 -9.46
CA SER A 318 7.76 -31.02 -10.28
C SER A 318 8.87 -30.00 -10.57
N ILE A 319 8.46 -28.77 -10.94
CA ILE A 319 9.41 -27.68 -11.22
C ILE A 319 10.12 -27.23 -9.95
N ALA A 320 9.37 -27.05 -8.86
CA ALA A 320 9.96 -26.64 -7.58
C ALA A 320 10.95 -27.69 -7.05
N THR A 321 10.64 -28.97 -7.19
CA THR A 321 11.55 -30.08 -6.84
C THR A 321 12.79 -30.08 -7.72
N LEU A 322 12.64 -29.92 -9.03
CA LEU A 322 13.75 -29.85 -9.96
C LEU A 322 14.73 -28.72 -9.61
N LEU A 323 14.24 -27.54 -9.28
CA LEU A 323 15.08 -26.42 -8.86
C LEU A 323 15.74 -26.69 -7.49
N ALA A 324 15.01 -27.24 -6.54
CA ALA A 324 15.53 -27.57 -5.21
C ALA A 324 16.64 -28.64 -5.26
N ASP A 325 16.49 -29.68 -6.06
CA ASP A 325 17.48 -30.75 -6.25
C ASP A 325 18.80 -30.23 -6.87
N ASN A 326 18.71 -29.10 -7.58
CA ASN A 326 19.86 -28.39 -8.13
C ASN A 326 20.33 -27.20 -7.29
N HIS A 327 19.85 -27.10 -6.03
CA HIS A 327 20.24 -26.06 -5.08
C HIS A 327 19.90 -24.64 -5.53
N ILE A 328 18.91 -24.47 -6.40
CA ILE A 328 18.42 -23.16 -6.85
C ILE A 328 17.25 -22.73 -5.97
N SER A 329 17.43 -21.65 -5.20
CA SER A 329 16.41 -21.13 -4.29
C SER A 329 15.39 -20.27 -5.02
N ILE A 330 14.10 -20.58 -4.85
CA ILE A 330 12.99 -19.80 -5.38
C ILE A 330 12.66 -18.69 -4.39
N LYS A 331 12.61 -17.44 -4.85
CA LYS A 331 12.15 -16.29 -4.05
C LYS A 331 10.64 -16.17 -4.06
N ASN A 332 10.03 -16.36 -5.25
CA ASN A 332 8.59 -16.32 -5.44
C ASN A 332 8.19 -17.18 -6.64
N ILE A 333 7.00 -17.78 -6.60
CA ILE A 333 6.45 -18.59 -7.68
C ILE A 333 4.95 -18.33 -7.80
N GLY A 334 4.47 -18.13 -9.02
CA GLY A 334 3.04 -17.85 -9.26
C GLY A 334 2.63 -18.08 -10.70
N ILE A 335 1.37 -18.44 -10.90
CA ILE A 335 0.77 -18.57 -12.24
C ILE A 335 0.26 -17.20 -12.68
N ILE A 336 0.64 -16.78 -13.89
CA ILE A 336 0.19 -15.54 -14.51
C ILE A 336 -0.76 -15.94 -15.65
N HIS A 337 -2.00 -15.47 -15.58
CA HIS A 337 -3.09 -15.70 -16.53
C HIS A 337 -3.49 -17.16 -16.73
N ASN A 338 -4.57 -17.55 -16.05
CA ASN A 338 -5.42 -18.65 -16.48
C ASN A 338 -6.58 -18.11 -17.28
N ARG A 339 -6.58 -18.35 -18.60
CA ARG A 339 -7.84 -18.57 -19.30
C ARG A 339 -8.17 -20.04 -19.08
N GLU A 340 -9.37 -20.34 -18.56
CA GLU A 340 -9.85 -21.71 -18.41
C GLU A 340 -9.58 -22.46 -19.72
N PHE A 341 -8.81 -23.58 -19.65
CA PHE A 341 -8.45 -24.47 -20.75
C PHE A 341 -7.29 -24.05 -21.71
N GLU A 342 -6.43 -23.09 -21.36
CA GLU A 342 -5.17 -22.85 -22.08
C GLU A 342 -3.97 -23.02 -21.15
N GLU A 343 -2.80 -23.35 -21.71
CA GLU A 343 -1.53 -23.52 -20.99
C GLU A 343 -1.26 -22.31 -20.07
N GLY A 344 -1.04 -22.57 -18.78
CA GLY A 344 -0.72 -21.53 -17.78
C GLY A 344 0.74 -21.11 -17.91
N VAL A 345 1.02 -19.83 -17.66
CA VAL A 345 2.39 -19.32 -17.55
C VAL A 345 2.82 -19.28 -16.10
N LEU A 346 3.81 -20.09 -15.74
CA LEU A 346 4.43 -20.07 -14.43
C LEU A 346 5.57 -19.05 -14.42
N ARG A 347 5.50 -18.09 -13.51
CA ARG A 347 6.55 -17.13 -13.24
C ARG A 347 7.29 -17.55 -11.98
N ILE A 348 8.62 -17.60 -12.07
CA ILE A 348 9.51 -17.92 -10.95
C ILE A 348 10.49 -16.78 -10.76
N GLU A 349 10.56 -16.22 -9.54
CA GLU A 349 11.53 -15.20 -9.14
C GLU A 349 12.68 -15.83 -8.36
N PHE A 350 13.90 -15.31 -8.58
CA PHE A 350 15.12 -15.72 -7.91
C PHE A 350 15.73 -14.58 -7.11
N TYR A 351 16.70 -14.89 -6.25
CA TYR A 351 17.35 -13.89 -5.41
C TYR A 351 18.45 -13.11 -6.13
N ASP A 352 19.09 -13.71 -7.16
CA ASP A 352 20.23 -13.15 -7.88
C ASP A 352 20.28 -13.63 -9.34
N GLU A 353 21.13 -12.97 -10.16
CA GLU A 353 21.31 -13.24 -11.57
C GLU A 353 21.84 -14.64 -11.84
N LYS A 354 22.72 -15.15 -10.97
CA LYS A 354 23.30 -16.48 -11.09
C LYS A 354 22.22 -17.55 -10.99
N SER A 355 21.33 -17.42 -10.00
CA SER A 355 20.21 -18.35 -9.80
C SER A 355 19.22 -18.31 -10.97
N GLU A 356 18.97 -17.12 -11.57
CA GLU A 356 18.16 -16.96 -12.77
C GLU A 356 18.76 -17.70 -13.97
N GLU A 357 20.07 -17.50 -14.26
CA GLU A 357 20.77 -18.12 -15.38
C GLU A 357 20.86 -19.64 -15.23
N GLU A 358 21.19 -20.12 -14.03
CA GLU A 358 21.24 -21.56 -13.73
C GLU A 358 19.85 -22.20 -13.89
N ALA A 359 18.76 -21.54 -13.38
CA ALA A 359 17.41 -22.03 -13.55
C ALA A 359 16.98 -22.08 -15.01
N LYS A 360 17.29 -21.03 -15.78
CA LYS A 360 17.00 -20.95 -17.22
C LYS A 360 17.66 -22.07 -18.00
N SER A 361 18.92 -22.30 -17.73
CA SER A 361 19.69 -23.40 -18.38
C SER A 361 19.13 -24.77 -18.01
N LEU A 362 18.82 -24.99 -16.74
CA LEU A 362 18.28 -26.26 -16.22
C LEU A 362 16.89 -26.53 -16.81
N LEU A 363 15.97 -25.58 -16.75
CA LEU A 363 14.59 -25.73 -17.26
C LEU A 363 14.58 -25.98 -18.78
N THR A 364 15.41 -25.25 -19.52
CA THR A 364 15.58 -25.47 -20.97
C THR A 364 16.13 -26.88 -21.28
N SER A 365 17.10 -27.37 -20.51
CA SER A 365 17.65 -28.74 -20.67
C SER A 365 16.58 -29.80 -20.40
N CYS A 366 15.62 -29.52 -19.51
CA CYS A 366 14.49 -30.40 -19.18
C CYS A 366 13.30 -30.20 -20.15
N LYS A 367 13.51 -29.48 -21.26
CA LYS A 367 12.53 -29.26 -22.33
C LYS A 367 11.34 -28.38 -21.93
N TYR A 368 11.45 -27.59 -20.88
CA TYR A 368 10.48 -26.53 -20.62
C TYR A 368 10.70 -25.39 -21.60
N HIS A 369 9.62 -24.81 -22.09
CA HIS A 369 9.68 -23.60 -22.90
C HIS A 369 9.88 -22.39 -21.98
N VAL A 370 11.09 -21.83 -22.02
CA VAL A 370 11.51 -20.72 -21.15
C VAL A 370 11.59 -19.43 -21.95
N TYR A 371 10.99 -18.35 -21.47
CA TYR A 371 11.05 -17.04 -22.10
C TYR A 371 11.20 -15.91 -21.07
N GLU A 372 11.72 -14.79 -21.54
CA GLU A 372 11.79 -13.51 -20.82
C GLU A 372 10.62 -12.61 -21.25
N ARG A 373 10.10 -11.80 -20.36
CA ARG A 373 8.98 -10.93 -20.68
C ARG A 373 9.32 -9.47 -20.40
#